data_0dab6317e8f5b54a8cec06d19e6b8863
#
_entry.id   0dab6317e8f5b54a8cec06d19e6b8863
#
_cell.length_a   1.000
_cell.length_b   1.000
_cell.length_c   1.000
_cell.angle_alpha   90.00
_cell.angle_beta   90.00
_cell.angle_gamma   90.00
#
_symmetry.space_group_name_H-M   'P 1'
#
loop_
_entity.id
_entity.type
_entity.pdbx_description
1 polymer ?
#
loop_
_entity_poly.entity_id
_entity_poly.type
_entity_poly.pdbx_seq_one_letter_code
_entity_poly.pdbx_strand_id
1 'polypeptide(L)'
;MSDRKDLELIASLVPPGSRVLDLGCGDGTLLALLRDTRGCSGYGIEIADANVEACTRRGVNVIQLNLEAGLAMFEDQSFDVVLQLDTLQHLRNTEHMLRETARVGRIGIVAFPNFAHWPNRLRVATGRMPVTRELPYEWYDTPNIRVGTYADFEVLARKLGLRLEDGFGIQGGRIVRWRPNLRAGVAVFKFERG
;
A
#
# COMPACT_ATOMS: atom_id res chain seq x y z
N MET A 1 4.97 6.60 0.04
CA MET A 1 3.96 7.62 -0.37
C MET A 1 3.87 8.71 0.71
N SER A 2 4.61 9.77 0.61
CA SER A 2 4.61 10.85 1.63
C SER A 2 4.04 12.19 1.12
N ASP A 3 3.63 12.25 -0.16
CA ASP A 3 3.01 13.46 -0.70
C ASP A 3 1.53 13.51 -0.31
N ARG A 4 1.10 14.65 0.23
CA ARG A 4 -0.29 14.90 0.62
C ARG A 4 -1.29 14.62 -0.52
N LYS A 5 -0.92 14.94 -1.76
CA LYS A 5 -1.77 14.68 -2.94
C LYS A 5 -1.97 13.19 -3.22
N ASP A 6 -0.93 12.38 -3.02
CA ASP A 6 -1.03 10.93 -3.19
C ASP A 6 -1.94 10.33 -2.12
N LEU A 7 -1.84 10.81 -0.85
CA LEU A 7 -2.75 10.38 0.23
C LEU A 7 -4.20 10.79 -0.02
N GLU A 8 -4.45 12.00 -0.51
CA GLU A 8 -5.79 12.48 -0.89
C GLU A 8 -6.40 11.62 -2.02
N LEU A 9 -5.59 11.21 -3.01
CA LEU A 9 -6.03 10.28 -4.06
C LEU A 9 -6.41 8.92 -3.49
N ILE A 10 -5.58 8.34 -2.62
CA ILE A 10 -5.90 7.05 -1.98
C ILE A 10 -7.14 7.19 -1.10
N ALA A 11 -7.25 8.26 -0.31
CA ALA A 11 -8.43 8.50 0.51
C ALA A 11 -9.72 8.56 -0.33
N SER A 12 -9.65 9.09 -1.56
CA SER A 12 -10.80 9.14 -2.46
C SER A 12 -11.31 7.76 -2.92
N LEU A 13 -10.48 6.71 -2.86
CA LEU A 13 -10.85 5.34 -3.21
C LEU A 13 -11.61 4.62 -2.09
N VAL A 14 -11.49 5.11 -0.85
CA VAL A 14 -12.15 4.53 0.33
C VAL A 14 -13.57 5.06 0.42
N PRO A 15 -14.62 4.25 0.43
CA PRO A 15 -15.99 4.70 0.59
C PRO A 15 -16.18 5.48 1.92
N PRO A 16 -17.01 6.55 1.95
CA PRO A 16 -17.30 7.26 3.19
C PRO A 16 -17.92 6.34 4.26
N GLY A 17 -17.59 6.57 5.52
CA GLY A 17 -18.10 5.80 6.65
C GLY A 17 -17.53 4.39 6.81
N SER A 18 -16.56 4.00 5.97
CA SER A 18 -15.94 2.66 6.00
C SER A 18 -15.20 2.40 7.31
N ARG A 19 -15.23 1.13 7.74
CA ARG A 19 -14.31 0.60 8.74
C ARG A 19 -13.02 0.15 8.07
N VAL A 20 -11.92 0.83 8.37
CA VAL A 20 -10.63 0.69 7.67
C VAL A 20 -9.58 0.02 8.56
N LEU A 21 -8.80 -0.88 7.99
CA LEU A 21 -7.57 -1.40 8.58
C LEU A 21 -6.39 -0.97 7.69
N ASP A 22 -5.43 -0.26 8.26
CA ASP A 22 -4.23 0.20 7.52
C ASP A 22 -2.98 -0.56 8.00
N LEU A 23 -2.44 -1.39 7.11
CA LEU A 23 -1.31 -2.27 7.41
C LEU A 23 0.03 -1.56 7.12
N GLY A 24 0.75 -1.21 8.20
CA GLY A 24 1.92 -0.35 8.13
C GLY A 24 1.50 1.12 8.04
N CYS A 25 0.64 1.55 8.95
CA CYS A 25 -0.01 2.87 8.91
C CYS A 25 0.95 4.05 9.13
N GLY A 26 2.22 3.80 9.43
CA GLY A 26 3.19 4.84 9.75
C GLY A 26 2.72 5.72 10.90
N ASP A 27 2.80 7.02 10.72
CA ASP A 27 2.40 8.02 11.72
C ASP A 27 0.88 8.25 11.83
N GLY A 28 0.06 7.47 11.12
CA GLY A 28 -1.41 7.54 11.13
C GLY A 28 -2.01 8.70 10.33
N THR A 29 -1.22 9.41 9.52
CA THR A 29 -1.70 10.57 8.74
C THR A 29 -2.89 10.22 7.85
N LEU A 30 -2.86 9.07 7.14
CA LEU A 30 -3.96 8.67 6.27
C LEU A 30 -5.23 8.32 7.05
N LEU A 31 -5.11 7.58 8.15
CA LEU A 31 -6.27 7.24 8.99
C LEU A 31 -6.92 8.49 9.61
N ALA A 32 -6.13 9.47 10.04
CA ALA A 32 -6.64 10.74 10.49
C ALA A 32 -7.36 11.49 9.36
N LEU A 33 -6.78 11.53 8.15
CA LEU A 33 -7.41 12.13 6.97
C LEU A 33 -8.76 11.46 6.65
N LEU A 34 -8.81 10.13 6.64
CA LEU A 34 -10.03 9.36 6.38
C LEU A 34 -11.11 9.61 7.43
N ARG A 35 -10.72 9.65 8.72
CA ARG A 35 -11.63 10.00 9.81
C ARG A 35 -12.24 11.40 9.61
N ASP A 36 -11.38 12.39 9.39
CA ASP A 36 -11.75 13.80 9.40
C ASP A 36 -12.52 14.23 8.13
N THR A 37 -12.21 13.60 6.98
CA THR A 37 -12.79 14.01 5.69
C THR A 37 -13.87 13.07 5.16
N ARG A 38 -13.89 11.80 5.63
CA ARG A 38 -14.78 10.77 5.09
C ARG A 38 -15.59 10.05 6.16
N GLY A 39 -15.45 10.42 7.45
CA GLY A 39 -16.16 9.77 8.55
C GLY A 39 -15.80 8.29 8.75
N CYS A 40 -14.64 7.87 8.28
CA CYS A 40 -14.17 6.50 8.45
C CYS A 40 -13.73 6.24 9.89
N SER A 41 -13.82 4.98 10.30
CA SER A 41 -13.31 4.48 11.57
C SER A 41 -12.34 3.32 11.32
N GLY A 42 -11.60 2.88 12.34
CA GLY A 42 -10.76 1.69 12.20
C GLY A 42 -9.46 1.75 12.99
N TYR A 43 -8.49 0.97 12.51
CA TYR A 43 -7.22 0.76 13.19
C TYR A 43 -6.05 0.81 12.20
N GLY A 44 -4.90 1.26 12.69
CA GLY A 44 -3.62 1.04 12.05
C GLY A 44 -2.87 -0.13 12.68
N ILE A 45 -2.05 -0.80 11.89
CA ILE A 45 -1.01 -1.72 12.38
C ILE A 45 0.34 -1.09 12.08
N GLU A 46 1.20 -1.02 13.09
CA GLU A 46 2.52 -0.44 12.96
C GLU A 46 3.48 -1.16 13.91
N ILE A 47 4.75 -1.25 13.55
CA ILE A 47 5.77 -1.92 14.36
C ILE A 47 6.69 -0.93 15.08
N ALA A 48 6.92 0.25 14.50
CA ALA A 48 7.87 1.23 15.02
C ALA A 48 7.27 2.06 16.17
N ASP A 49 7.91 2.03 17.34
CA ASP A 49 7.46 2.75 18.55
C ASP A 49 7.17 4.23 18.29
N ALA A 50 8.05 4.92 17.57
CA ALA A 50 7.88 6.35 17.26
C ALA A 50 6.61 6.62 16.43
N ASN A 51 6.25 5.72 15.52
CA ASN A 51 5.05 5.82 14.71
C ASN A 51 3.79 5.51 15.52
N VAL A 52 3.83 4.50 16.38
CA VAL A 52 2.74 4.15 17.31
C VAL A 52 2.44 5.34 18.23
N GLU A 53 3.49 5.98 18.76
CA GLU A 53 3.32 7.19 19.57
C GLU A 53 2.72 8.36 18.74
N ALA A 54 3.16 8.54 17.49
CA ALA A 54 2.61 9.55 16.60
C ALA A 54 1.12 9.32 16.28
N CYS A 55 0.70 8.07 16.03
CA CYS A 55 -0.70 7.68 15.88
C CYS A 55 -1.53 8.06 17.11
N THR A 56 -1.03 7.72 18.31
CA THR A 56 -1.70 8.03 19.57
C THR A 56 -1.89 9.53 19.76
N ARG A 57 -0.86 10.33 19.48
CA ARG A 57 -0.95 11.81 19.52
C ARG A 57 -1.97 12.38 18.52
N ARG A 58 -2.19 11.72 17.38
CA ARG A 58 -3.22 12.09 16.38
C ARG A 58 -4.61 11.59 16.73
N GLY A 59 -4.79 10.83 17.82
CA GLY A 59 -6.05 10.19 18.16
C GLY A 59 -6.47 9.10 17.16
N VAL A 60 -5.50 8.41 16.56
CA VAL A 60 -5.68 7.27 15.68
C VAL A 60 -5.52 5.99 16.50
N ASN A 61 -6.47 5.06 16.38
CA ASN A 61 -6.34 3.74 16.99
C ASN A 61 -5.22 2.96 16.27
N VAL A 62 -4.26 2.46 17.01
CA VAL A 62 -3.14 1.69 16.47
C VAL A 62 -2.88 0.45 17.31
N ILE A 63 -2.55 -0.65 16.63
CA ILE A 63 -2.11 -1.91 17.24
C ILE A 63 -0.64 -2.08 16.89
N GLN A 64 0.21 -2.19 17.90
CA GLN A 64 1.62 -2.47 17.66
C GLN A 64 1.80 -3.96 17.37
N LEU A 65 2.07 -4.29 16.11
CA LEU A 65 2.19 -5.66 15.65
C LEU A 65 3.16 -5.77 14.47
N ASN A 66 3.94 -6.86 14.47
CA ASN A 66 4.71 -7.24 13.28
C ASN A 66 3.78 -7.96 12.29
N LEU A 67 3.60 -7.40 11.11
CA LEU A 67 2.75 -7.97 10.05
C LEU A 67 3.18 -9.39 9.61
N GLU A 68 4.44 -9.78 9.80
CA GLU A 68 4.89 -11.15 9.53
C GLU A 68 4.19 -12.20 10.42
N ALA A 69 3.58 -11.79 11.53
CA ALA A 69 2.76 -12.67 12.38
C ALA A 69 1.38 -12.97 11.78
N GLY A 70 1.00 -12.29 10.69
CA GLY A 70 -0.31 -12.42 10.04
C GLY A 70 -1.41 -11.64 10.74
N LEU A 71 -2.65 -11.82 10.26
CA LEU A 71 -3.84 -11.10 10.72
C LEU A 71 -4.85 -12.02 11.42
N ALA A 72 -4.39 -13.14 12.01
CA ALA A 72 -5.27 -14.15 12.62
C ALA A 72 -6.15 -13.61 13.78
N MET A 73 -5.79 -12.47 14.35
CA MET A 73 -6.59 -11.78 15.37
C MET A 73 -7.87 -11.14 14.83
N PHE A 74 -8.01 -10.99 13.52
CA PHE A 74 -9.17 -10.39 12.87
C PHE A 74 -10.02 -11.47 12.18
N GLU A 75 -11.32 -11.35 12.32
CA GLU A 75 -12.29 -12.20 11.64
C GLU A 75 -12.40 -11.88 10.15
N ASP A 76 -12.89 -12.83 9.37
CA ASP A 76 -13.16 -12.64 7.94
C ASP A 76 -14.13 -11.48 7.74
N GLN A 77 -13.82 -10.64 6.73
CA GLN A 77 -14.63 -9.48 6.35
C GLN A 77 -14.99 -8.51 7.50
N SER A 78 -14.15 -8.44 8.53
CA SER A 78 -14.35 -7.55 9.69
C SER A 78 -14.08 -6.08 9.38
N PHE A 79 -13.51 -5.77 8.22
CA PHE A 79 -13.30 -4.41 7.71
C PHE A 79 -13.88 -4.23 6.31
N ASP A 80 -14.37 -3.03 6.02
CA ASP A 80 -14.85 -2.69 4.68
C ASP A 80 -13.67 -2.50 3.73
N VAL A 81 -12.58 -1.89 4.20
CA VAL A 81 -11.36 -1.65 3.42
C VAL A 81 -10.12 -2.00 4.23
N VAL A 82 -9.20 -2.75 3.61
CA VAL A 82 -7.84 -2.97 4.14
C VAL A 82 -6.84 -2.30 3.20
N LEU A 83 -5.99 -1.45 3.76
CA LEU A 83 -4.97 -0.70 3.05
C LEU A 83 -3.59 -1.32 3.26
N GLN A 84 -2.76 -1.34 2.21
CA GLN A 84 -1.34 -1.68 2.24
C GLN A 84 -0.59 -0.66 1.37
N LEU A 85 -0.12 0.42 1.98
CA LEU A 85 0.56 1.49 1.26
C LEU A 85 2.04 1.50 1.62
N ASP A 86 2.90 1.32 0.63
CA ASP A 86 4.36 1.19 0.81
C ASP A 86 4.79 0.10 1.82
N THR A 87 3.95 -0.91 2.02
CA THR A 87 4.18 -1.99 3.00
C THR A 87 4.59 -3.29 2.33
N LEU A 88 4.00 -3.57 1.15
CA LEU A 88 4.13 -4.86 0.47
C LEU A 88 5.59 -5.25 0.18
N GLN A 89 6.43 -4.28 -0.18
CA GLN A 89 7.84 -4.49 -0.50
C GLN A 89 8.72 -4.82 0.71
N HIS A 90 8.22 -4.62 1.93
CA HIS A 90 8.94 -4.93 3.17
C HIS A 90 8.62 -6.32 3.71
N LEU A 91 7.61 -7.01 3.17
CA LEU A 91 7.13 -8.29 3.66
C LEU A 91 7.88 -9.47 3.01
N ARG A 92 8.28 -10.43 3.85
CA ARG A 92 8.88 -11.68 3.38
C ARG A 92 7.85 -12.59 2.72
N ASN A 93 6.63 -12.64 3.27
CA ASN A 93 5.54 -13.46 2.77
C ASN A 93 4.40 -12.61 2.17
N THR A 94 4.68 -11.97 1.04
CA THR A 94 3.75 -11.11 0.31
C THR A 94 2.47 -11.82 -0.10
N GLU A 95 2.56 -13.09 -0.59
CA GLU A 95 1.40 -13.86 -1.02
C GLU A 95 0.45 -14.13 0.15
N HIS A 96 0.97 -14.52 1.30
CA HIS A 96 0.18 -14.75 2.50
C HIS A 96 -0.54 -13.48 2.94
N MET A 97 0.18 -12.35 3.00
CA MET A 97 -0.41 -11.09 3.42
C MET A 97 -1.50 -10.59 2.47
N LEU A 98 -1.36 -10.79 1.16
CA LEU A 98 -2.41 -10.45 0.20
C LEU A 98 -3.68 -11.32 0.38
N ARG A 99 -3.51 -12.61 0.70
CA ARG A 99 -4.64 -13.49 1.04
C ARG A 99 -5.32 -13.06 2.34
N GLU A 100 -4.54 -12.70 3.37
CA GLU A 100 -5.05 -12.18 4.63
C GLU A 100 -5.79 -10.84 4.43
N THR A 101 -5.25 -9.95 3.59
CA THR A 101 -5.93 -8.71 3.20
C THR A 101 -7.30 -8.97 2.59
N ALA A 102 -7.39 -9.93 1.66
CA ALA A 102 -8.65 -10.32 1.02
C ALA A 102 -9.58 -11.14 1.94
N ARG A 103 -9.04 -11.76 2.99
CA ARG A 103 -9.82 -12.46 4.01
C ARG A 103 -10.48 -11.47 4.98
N VAL A 104 -9.67 -10.56 5.51
CA VAL A 104 -10.07 -9.64 6.59
C VAL A 104 -10.89 -8.46 6.05
N GLY A 105 -10.59 -7.99 4.83
CA GLY A 105 -11.28 -6.89 4.18
C GLY A 105 -12.23 -7.33 3.07
N ARG A 106 -13.32 -6.58 2.89
CA ARG A 106 -14.17 -6.71 1.70
C ARG A 106 -13.44 -6.20 0.47
N ILE A 107 -12.73 -5.09 0.64
CA ILE A 107 -11.92 -4.42 -0.38
C ILE A 107 -10.48 -4.33 0.11
N GLY A 108 -9.52 -4.78 -0.70
CA GLY A 108 -8.10 -4.53 -0.52
C GLY A 108 -7.63 -3.39 -1.42
N ILE A 109 -6.86 -2.46 -0.89
CA ILE A 109 -6.19 -1.41 -1.68
C ILE A 109 -4.69 -1.51 -1.37
N VAL A 110 -3.89 -1.73 -2.41
CA VAL A 110 -2.42 -1.78 -2.29
C VAL A 110 -1.79 -0.69 -3.14
N ALA A 111 -0.72 -0.11 -2.62
CA ALA A 111 0.14 0.79 -3.39
C ALA A 111 1.60 0.49 -3.08
N PHE A 112 2.43 0.46 -4.12
CA PHE A 112 3.86 0.17 -4.00
C PHE A 112 4.67 0.84 -5.11
N PRO A 113 5.98 1.07 -4.92
CA PRO A 113 6.86 1.61 -5.95
C PRO A 113 6.90 0.71 -7.18
N ASN A 114 6.58 1.27 -8.34
CA ASN A 114 6.63 0.55 -9.62
C ASN A 114 8.06 0.55 -10.18
N PHE A 115 8.76 -0.57 -10.02
CA PHE A 115 10.12 -0.71 -10.53
C PHE A 115 10.23 -0.59 -12.07
N ALA A 116 9.14 -0.88 -12.79
CA ALA A 116 9.09 -0.77 -14.26
C ALA A 116 8.88 0.65 -14.79
N HIS A 117 8.80 1.68 -13.95
CA HIS A 117 8.74 3.08 -14.38
C HIS A 117 9.92 3.42 -15.29
N TRP A 118 9.70 4.17 -16.38
CA TRP A 118 10.69 4.36 -17.43
C TRP A 118 12.06 4.90 -16.95
N PRO A 119 12.17 5.80 -15.93
CA PRO A 119 13.48 6.24 -15.47
C PRO A 119 14.27 5.11 -14.81
N ASN A 120 13.59 4.20 -14.10
CA ASN A 120 14.21 3.03 -13.48
C ASN A 120 14.77 2.10 -14.56
N ARG A 121 13.99 1.83 -15.63
CA ARG A 121 14.44 1.01 -16.76
C ARG A 121 15.70 1.60 -17.42
N LEU A 122 15.74 2.92 -17.60
CA LEU A 122 16.90 3.58 -18.19
C LEU A 122 18.13 3.42 -17.29
N ARG A 123 18.01 3.58 -15.98
CA ARG A 123 19.12 3.37 -15.06
C ARG A 123 19.62 1.93 -15.07
N VAL A 124 18.74 0.95 -15.04
CA VAL A 124 19.11 -0.47 -15.13
C VAL A 124 19.77 -0.78 -16.46
N ALA A 125 19.27 -0.24 -17.58
CA ALA A 125 19.88 -0.39 -18.90
C ALA A 125 21.28 0.21 -18.99
N THR A 126 21.61 1.21 -18.17
CA THR A 126 22.95 1.79 -18.04
C THR A 126 23.82 1.09 -16.97
N GLY A 127 23.37 -0.05 -16.43
CA GLY A 127 24.12 -0.86 -15.47
C GLY A 127 24.07 -0.33 -14.03
N ARG A 128 23.08 0.50 -13.67
CA ARG A 128 22.95 1.08 -12.32
C ARG A 128 21.57 0.80 -11.71
N MET A 129 21.53 0.56 -10.40
CA MET A 129 20.27 0.49 -9.68
C MET A 129 19.60 1.87 -9.61
N PRO A 130 18.26 1.92 -9.73
CA PRO A 130 17.54 3.18 -9.67
C PRO A 130 17.52 3.73 -8.24
N VAL A 131 17.87 5.01 -8.10
CA VAL A 131 17.58 5.82 -6.91
C VAL A 131 16.68 6.95 -7.41
N THR A 132 15.44 6.94 -6.97
CA THR A 132 14.38 7.87 -7.42
C THR A 132 13.57 8.33 -6.21
N ARG A 133 12.58 9.18 -6.44
CA ARG A 133 11.69 9.63 -5.38
C ARG A 133 10.92 8.46 -4.72
N GLU A 134 10.48 7.50 -5.53
CA GLU A 134 9.71 6.33 -5.08
C GLU A 134 10.61 5.19 -4.57
N LEU A 135 11.90 5.23 -4.92
CA LEU A 135 12.94 4.30 -4.48
C LEU A 135 14.14 5.11 -3.97
N PRO A 136 14.03 5.76 -2.79
CA PRO A 136 14.98 6.79 -2.34
C PRO A 136 16.28 6.23 -1.76
N TYR A 137 16.39 4.93 -1.60
CA TYR A 137 17.52 4.26 -0.95
C TYR A 137 18.52 3.72 -1.97
N GLU A 138 19.77 3.65 -1.57
CA GLU A 138 20.78 2.90 -2.31
C GLU A 138 20.51 1.38 -2.20
N TRP A 139 21.06 0.59 -3.11
CA TRP A 139 20.80 -0.85 -3.15
C TRP A 139 21.27 -1.61 -1.90
N TYR A 140 22.21 -1.07 -1.13
CA TYR A 140 22.82 -1.68 0.04
C TYR A 140 22.19 -1.25 1.37
N ASP A 141 21.39 -0.20 1.42
CA ASP A 141 20.75 0.32 2.64
C ASP A 141 19.21 0.36 2.57
N THR A 142 18.63 -0.15 1.48
CA THR A 142 17.18 -0.16 1.28
C THR A 142 16.49 -1.11 2.26
N PRO A 143 15.39 -0.69 2.90
CA PRO A 143 14.52 -1.59 3.66
C PRO A 143 13.65 -2.48 2.76
N ASN A 144 13.62 -2.22 1.44
CA ASN A 144 12.83 -2.99 0.48
C ASN A 144 13.49 -4.35 0.22
N ILE A 145 12.84 -5.42 0.61
CA ILE A 145 13.28 -6.81 0.34
C ILE A 145 12.63 -7.39 -0.91
N ARG A 146 11.65 -6.69 -1.47
CA ARG A 146 10.97 -7.04 -2.74
C ARG A 146 10.95 -5.85 -3.65
N VAL A 147 11.04 -6.12 -4.94
CA VAL A 147 10.78 -5.15 -6.01
C VAL A 147 9.66 -5.70 -6.88
N GLY A 148 8.68 -4.86 -7.17
CA GLY A 148 7.51 -5.24 -7.96
C GLY A 148 7.29 -4.28 -9.11
N THR A 149 6.60 -4.78 -10.13
CA THR A 149 6.10 -3.94 -11.21
C THR A 149 4.57 -3.99 -11.25
N TYR A 150 3.96 -3.01 -11.87
CA TYR A 150 2.52 -3.01 -12.10
C TYR A 150 2.06 -4.31 -12.77
N ALA A 151 2.76 -4.75 -13.83
CA ALA A 151 2.40 -5.95 -14.58
C ALA A 151 2.60 -7.24 -13.77
N ASP A 152 3.65 -7.33 -12.95
CA ASP A 152 3.88 -8.51 -12.11
C ASP A 152 2.81 -8.64 -11.02
N PHE A 153 2.30 -7.53 -10.49
CA PHE A 153 1.20 -7.59 -9.53
C PHE A 153 -0.09 -8.11 -10.15
N GLU A 154 -0.41 -7.75 -11.40
CA GLU A 154 -1.56 -8.31 -12.12
C GLU A 154 -1.45 -9.84 -12.26
N VAL A 155 -0.24 -10.34 -12.55
CA VAL A 155 0.04 -11.78 -12.61
C VAL A 155 -0.13 -12.42 -11.24
N LEU A 156 0.44 -11.82 -10.19
CA LEU A 156 0.35 -12.31 -8.83
C LEU A 156 -1.12 -12.34 -8.33
N ALA A 157 -1.87 -11.26 -8.51
CA ALA A 157 -3.27 -11.19 -8.12
C ALA A 157 -4.11 -12.29 -8.76
N ARG A 158 -3.90 -12.55 -10.07
CA ARG A 158 -4.56 -13.65 -10.79
C ARG A 158 -4.17 -15.02 -10.23
N LYS A 159 -2.88 -15.25 -9.94
CA LYS A 159 -2.37 -16.48 -9.30
C LYS A 159 -3.04 -16.73 -7.94
N LEU A 160 -3.29 -15.66 -7.19
CA LEU A 160 -3.90 -15.72 -5.86
C LEU A 160 -5.44 -15.84 -5.89
N GLY A 161 -6.06 -15.76 -7.07
CA GLY A 161 -7.52 -15.75 -7.22
C GLY A 161 -8.16 -14.45 -6.74
N LEU A 162 -7.40 -13.33 -6.73
CA LEU A 162 -7.93 -12.01 -6.39
C LEU A 162 -8.60 -11.38 -7.61
N ARG A 163 -9.79 -10.83 -7.40
CA ARG A 163 -10.50 -10.08 -8.43
C ARG A 163 -10.08 -8.63 -8.39
N LEU A 164 -9.31 -8.21 -9.40
CA LEU A 164 -8.93 -6.80 -9.55
C LEU A 164 -10.15 -6.00 -10.03
N GLU A 165 -10.55 -5.00 -9.24
CA GLU A 165 -11.64 -4.07 -9.60
C GLU A 165 -11.12 -2.87 -10.35
N ASP A 166 -9.97 -2.32 -9.93
CA ASP A 166 -9.32 -1.19 -10.58
C ASP A 166 -7.80 -1.31 -10.44
N GLY A 167 -7.09 -0.79 -11.44
CA GLY A 167 -5.64 -0.68 -11.43
C GLY A 167 -5.19 0.57 -12.19
N PHE A 168 -4.35 1.36 -11.56
CA PHE A 168 -3.77 2.57 -12.15
C PHE A 168 -2.42 2.89 -11.53
N GLY A 169 -1.73 3.86 -12.11
CA GLY A 169 -0.51 4.40 -11.52
C GLY A 169 -0.73 5.78 -10.93
N ILE A 170 0.17 6.19 -10.04
CA ILE A 170 0.29 7.58 -9.59
C ILE A 170 1.65 8.12 -10.01
N GLN A 171 1.65 9.34 -10.58
CA GLN A 171 2.85 10.09 -10.90
C GLN A 171 2.65 11.57 -10.56
N GLY A 172 3.42 12.09 -9.61
CA GLY A 172 3.36 13.49 -9.21
C GLY A 172 1.96 13.95 -8.75
N GLY A 173 1.26 13.14 -7.96
CA GLY A 173 -0.08 13.44 -7.47
C GLY A 173 -1.19 13.33 -8.52
N ARG A 174 -0.96 12.62 -9.64
CA ARG A 174 -1.94 12.44 -10.71
C ARG A 174 -2.11 10.97 -11.06
N ILE A 175 -3.35 10.59 -11.38
CA ILE A 175 -3.68 9.24 -11.86
C ILE A 175 -3.18 9.04 -13.29
N VAL A 176 -2.49 7.92 -13.52
CA VAL A 176 -1.98 7.48 -14.83
C VAL A 176 -2.65 6.17 -15.19
N ARG A 177 -3.60 6.20 -16.14
CA ARG A 177 -4.29 4.98 -16.63
C ARG A 177 -3.69 4.44 -17.93
N TRP A 178 -3.10 5.30 -18.75
CA TRP A 178 -2.47 4.86 -20.01
C TRP A 178 -1.03 4.45 -19.79
N ARG A 179 -0.73 3.17 -20.07
CA ARG A 179 0.58 2.53 -19.84
C ARG A 179 1.13 2.76 -18.42
N PRO A 180 0.36 2.48 -17.34
CA PRO A 180 0.77 2.76 -15.96
C PRO A 180 2.10 2.08 -15.61
N ASN A 181 2.32 0.85 -16.10
CA ASN A 181 3.59 0.13 -15.87
C ASN A 181 4.84 0.87 -16.40
N LEU A 182 4.70 1.73 -17.41
CA LEU A 182 5.80 2.50 -17.96
C LEU A 182 5.87 3.92 -17.37
N ARG A 183 4.72 4.56 -17.14
CA ARG A 183 4.62 6.00 -16.91
C ARG A 183 4.39 6.41 -15.46
N ALA A 184 4.14 5.48 -14.56
CA ALA A 184 3.87 5.76 -13.18
C ALA A 184 4.96 5.22 -12.26
N GLY A 185 5.36 6.01 -11.28
CA GLY A 185 6.32 5.63 -10.24
C GLY A 185 5.70 4.79 -9.13
N VAL A 186 4.38 4.94 -8.90
CA VAL A 186 3.62 4.14 -7.93
C VAL A 186 2.54 3.35 -8.66
N ALA A 187 2.43 2.05 -8.37
CA ALA A 187 1.34 1.19 -8.80
C ALA A 187 0.27 1.14 -7.71
N VAL A 188 -0.99 1.23 -8.09
CA VAL A 188 -2.14 1.15 -7.18
C VAL A 188 -3.15 0.15 -7.73
N PHE A 189 -3.64 -0.73 -6.85
CA PHE A 189 -4.66 -1.70 -7.19
C PHE A 189 -5.74 -1.76 -6.12
N LYS A 190 -6.97 -1.86 -6.57
CA LYS A 190 -8.14 -2.18 -5.77
C LYS A 190 -8.61 -3.59 -6.14
N PHE A 191 -8.80 -4.45 -5.15
CA PHE A 191 -9.19 -5.83 -5.36
C PHE A 191 -10.12 -6.35 -4.27
N GLU A 192 -10.78 -7.44 -4.59
CA GLU A 192 -11.62 -8.22 -3.67
C GLU A 192 -11.22 -9.69 -3.72
N ARG A 193 -11.74 -10.47 -2.77
CA ARG A 193 -11.66 -11.92 -2.82
C ARG A 193 -12.44 -12.41 -4.04
N GLY A 194 -11.79 -13.21 -4.91
CA GLY A 194 -12.42 -13.87 -6.04
C GLY A 194 -13.23 -15.10 -5.64
#